data_4b32d48ff9a2f2249164bc0b580e635f
#
_entry.id   4b32d48ff9a2f2249164bc0b580e635f
#
_cell.length_a   1.000
_cell.length_b   1.000
_cell.length_c   1.000
_cell.angle_alpha   90.00
_cell.angle_beta   90.00
_cell.angle_gamma   90.00
#
_symmetry.space_group_name_H-M   'P 1'
#
loop_
_entity.id
_entity.type
_entity.pdbx_description
1 polymer ?
#
loop_
_entity_poly.entity_id
_entity_poly.type
_entity_poly.pdbx_seq_one_letter_code
_entity_poly.pdbx_strand_id
1 'polypeptide(L)'
;MKRKITILLALLLALSVLLQGCYIPFDLSAKPTEPTQSPFTWEEFAHNLKPTEPTDDPQTSDSGIVRDEPLSEPLSFRQIEYARPDVNALCEGVGRVQVMVEEGKTAEEVVEAFDKVYEDYIRFNTLSAVAYIRYTLDLNDTFYDEENQWCDEQSPLVEQALEKCYIAMAKSPIRDELERLDFGEGFFAYYDENEVYSNDRVVELMQQESDLQTQYMSLQSDMTILWKGEERLVEELLDSDISYPELLQVYNLYYEKYNPLAAEIYIKLIGVRKQIAEELDYPSFADFAYGFYFDRDYTPDQVSSYTADIARELSPYYYEAVYNSYKKSMSADKVMSLLKQTAASFGGEFAASYDFMEKYDLFDITDSSSKMPGSYMTYLWEYEAPFMYVSPTGDIGDFMTASHEFGHFVDGYVNCNGTSSIDCNEIFSQGLEYLSLSRAELSAVDRQGLTKSKICDAILTFLSQACYAEFEQRAFSLSEEELTAEKLNEIFLECNEEFGMGMTGLENVIAPGWIDIQHFFIAPFYVISYCVSNDAALQIYQAEQRNGTGLETYRTLMGLSSGNTILALLEEAGLTSPFEKGRIAKLADFFDAQLYG
;
A
#
# COMPACT_ATOMS: atom_id res chain seq x y z
N MET A 1 -23.22 -9.40 -28.82
CA MET A 1 -23.87 -8.90 -27.60
C MET A 1 -23.13 -9.45 -26.37
N LYS A 2 -22.97 -10.77 -26.18
CA LYS A 2 -22.18 -11.33 -25.06
C LYS A 2 -20.72 -10.80 -24.97
N ARG A 3 -20.04 -10.61 -26.11
CA ARG A 3 -18.67 -10.07 -26.14
C ARG A 3 -18.52 -8.63 -25.60
N LYS A 4 -19.54 -7.77 -25.74
CA LYS A 4 -19.49 -6.38 -25.23
C LYS A 4 -19.81 -6.31 -23.73
N ILE A 5 -20.62 -7.23 -23.22
CA ILE A 5 -20.90 -7.37 -21.78
C ILE A 5 -19.65 -7.86 -21.05
N THR A 6 -18.91 -8.79 -21.64
CA THR A 6 -17.64 -9.28 -21.11
C THR A 6 -16.58 -8.17 -21.05
N ILE A 7 -16.61 -7.21 -21.99
CA ILE A 7 -15.65 -6.08 -22.04
C ILE A 7 -15.86 -5.12 -20.87
N LEU A 8 -17.10 -4.74 -20.57
CA LEU A 8 -17.36 -3.82 -19.46
C LEU A 8 -17.19 -4.51 -18.10
N LEU A 9 -17.61 -5.78 -17.97
CA LEU A 9 -17.33 -6.63 -16.80
C LEU A 9 -15.81 -6.83 -16.62
N ALA A 10 -15.05 -6.97 -17.70
CA ALA A 10 -13.58 -7.06 -17.60
C ALA A 10 -12.93 -5.72 -17.26
N LEU A 11 -13.49 -4.59 -17.73
CA LEU A 11 -13.04 -3.24 -17.33
C LEU A 11 -13.37 -2.92 -15.88
N LEU A 12 -14.56 -3.33 -15.42
CA LEU A 12 -15.00 -3.15 -14.04
C LEU A 12 -14.28 -4.12 -13.09
N LEU A 13 -14.02 -5.35 -13.54
CA LEU A 13 -13.14 -6.31 -12.85
C LEU A 13 -11.68 -5.84 -12.89
N ALA A 14 -11.18 -5.24 -13.97
CA ALA A 14 -9.84 -4.67 -14.02
C ALA A 14 -9.73 -3.44 -13.09
N LEU A 15 -10.74 -2.58 -13.02
CA LEU A 15 -10.82 -1.52 -12.01
C LEU A 15 -10.92 -2.10 -10.58
N SER A 16 -11.73 -3.12 -10.34
CA SER A 16 -11.87 -3.76 -9.02
C SER A 16 -10.65 -4.62 -8.63
N VAL A 17 -10.00 -5.28 -9.58
CA VAL A 17 -8.77 -6.06 -9.34
C VAL A 17 -7.56 -5.15 -9.14
N LEU A 18 -7.52 -3.97 -9.79
CA LEU A 18 -6.48 -2.96 -9.58
C LEU A 18 -6.68 -2.20 -8.26
N LEU A 19 -7.90 -2.20 -7.69
CA LEU A 19 -8.18 -1.71 -6.34
C LEU A 19 -7.82 -2.74 -5.25
N GLN A 20 -7.58 -4.02 -5.61
CA GLN A 20 -7.21 -5.09 -4.67
C GLN A 20 -5.69 -5.23 -4.45
N GLY A 21 -4.87 -4.48 -5.17
CA GLY A 21 -3.43 -4.39 -4.90
C GLY A 21 -3.16 -3.44 -3.73
N CYS A 22 -2.81 -3.97 -2.58
CA CYS A 22 -2.54 -3.26 -1.33
C CYS A 22 -3.72 -2.43 -0.80
N TYR A 23 -4.64 -3.11 -0.14
CA TYR A 23 -5.64 -2.51 0.70
C TYR A 23 -4.94 -1.86 1.89
N ILE A 24 -4.87 -0.53 1.89
CA ILE A 24 -4.63 0.22 3.13
C ILE A 24 -5.93 0.09 3.91
N PRO A 25 -5.92 -0.49 5.12
CA PRO A 25 -7.14 -0.67 5.90
C PRO A 25 -7.65 0.68 6.39
N PHE A 26 -8.58 1.26 5.64
CA PHE A 26 -9.41 2.37 6.09
C PHE A 26 -10.84 1.87 6.23
N ASP A 27 -11.38 2.04 7.44
CA ASP A 27 -12.77 1.67 7.74
C ASP A 27 -13.74 2.57 6.97
N LEU A 28 -14.63 1.96 6.19
CA LEU A 28 -15.67 2.62 5.41
C LEU A 28 -16.94 2.92 6.21
N SER A 29 -17.01 2.59 7.51
CA SER A 29 -18.24 2.64 8.31
C SER A 29 -18.34 3.80 9.31
N ALA A 30 -17.34 4.69 9.41
CA ALA A 30 -17.36 5.80 10.38
C ALA A 30 -18.49 6.79 10.09
N LYS A 31 -19.53 6.78 10.92
CA LYS A 31 -20.54 7.85 10.94
C LYS A 31 -19.88 9.15 11.41
N PRO A 32 -20.22 10.31 10.82
CA PRO A 32 -19.61 11.59 11.19
C PRO A 32 -19.93 11.94 12.64
N THR A 33 -18.93 11.83 13.49
CA THR A 33 -18.85 12.55 14.74
C THR A 33 -17.93 13.75 14.54
N GLU A 34 -18.14 14.84 15.29
CA GLU A 34 -17.46 16.14 15.11
C GLU A 34 -15.95 16.03 14.88
N PRO A 35 -15.32 16.94 14.08
CA PRO A 35 -13.98 16.79 13.55
C PRO A 35 -12.93 16.73 14.65
N THR A 36 -12.26 15.60 14.77
CA THR A 36 -11.10 15.44 15.63
C THR A 36 -9.97 14.78 14.86
N GLN A 37 -9.03 15.61 14.45
CA GLN A 37 -7.61 15.33 14.20
C GLN A 37 -7.17 14.36 13.09
N SER A 38 -6.08 14.74 12.48
CA SER A 38 -5.24 14.23 11.40
C SER A 38 -5.27 12.73 11.09
N PRO A 39 -5.36 12.32 9.81
CA PRO A 39 -5.25 10.92 9.43
C PRO A 39 -3.81 10.42 9.52
N PHE A 40 -3.70 9.18 9.93
CA PHE A 40 -2.51 8.35 9.96
C PHE A 40 -1.86 8.20 8.58
N THR A 41 -0.53 8.34 8.49
CA THR A 41 0.26 7.92 7.34
C THR A 41 1.22 6.81 7.74
N TRP A 42 1.38 5.80 6.86
CA TRP A 42 2.28 4.66 7.09
C TRP A 42 3.75 5.05 7.28
N GLU A 43 4.13 6.23 6.83
CA GLU A 43 5.50 6.75 6.90
C GLU A 43 5.87 7.27 8.28
N GLU A 44 4.94 7.93 8.97
CA GLU A 44 5.15 8.29 10.37
C GLU A 44 5.38 7.05 11.24
N PHE A 45 4.80 5.93 10.83
CA PHE A 45 4.95 4.65 11.50
C PHE A 45 6.31 3.98 11.22
N ALA A 46 6.81 4.01 9.99
CA ALA A 46 8.08 3.41 9.61
C ALA A 46 9.29 4.20 10.14
N HIS A 47 9.20 5.53 10.22
CA HIS A 47 10.27 6.37 10.76
C HIS A 47 10.43 6.33 12.29
N ASN A 48 9.41 5.87 13.00
CA ASN A 48 9.43 5.81 14.47
C ASN A 48 10.03 4.51 15.04
N LEU A 49 10.60 3.66 14.18
CA LEU A 49 11.24 2.43 14.61
C LEU A 49 12.69 2.67 15.03
N LYS A 50 13.08 2.12 16.16
CA LYS A 50 14.48 2.08 16.58
C LYS A 50 15.32 1.42 15.49
N PRO A 51 16.42 2.05 14.99
CA PRO A 51 17.32 1.39 14.07
C PRO A 51 17.95 0.18 14.76
N THR A 52 17.81 -1.00 14.18
CA THR A 52 18.64 -2.14 14.58
C THR A 52 20.07 -1.83 14.18
N GLU A 53 21.04 -1.99 15.09
CA GLU A 53 22.45 -1.79 14.76
C GLU A 53 22.82 -2.58 13.50
N PRO A 54 23.54 -1.98 12.53
CA PRO A 54 24.07 -2.72 11.39
C PRO A 54 25.07 -3.73 11.92
N THR A 55 24.76 -5.02 11.78
CA THR A 55 25.72 -6.07 12.04
C THR A 55 26.77 -6.05 10.93
N ASP A 56 27.93 -5.48 11.23
CA ASP A 56 29.14 -5.58 10.40
C ASP A 56 29.53 -7.07 10.32
N ASP A 57 29.07 -7.79 9.31
CA ASP A 57 29.87 -8.79 8.60
C ASP A 57 29.13 -9.34 7.34
N PRO A 58 29.61 -9.08 6.12
CA PRO A 58 29.09 -9.76 4.95
C PRO A 58 29.72 -11.14 4.86
N GLN A 59 29.24 -12.08 5.65
CA GLN A 59 29.53 -13.50 5.43
C GLN A 59 28.48 -14.07 4.48
N THR A 60 28.86 -14.18 3.21
CA THR A 60 28.24 -15.10 2.26
C THR A 60 28.30 -16.52 2.82
N SER A 61 27.30 -16.92 3.56
CA SER A 61 27.06 -18.28 3.96
C SER A 61 25.66 -18.70 3.55
N ASP A 62 25.56 -19.89 3.06
CA ASP A 62 24.40 -20.64 2.56
C ASP A 62 23.34 -20.94 3.66
N SER A 63 23.26 -20.11 4.68
CA SER A 63 22.29 -20.18 5.77
C SER A 63 21.43 -18.94 5.73
N GLY A 64 20.24 -19.06 5.14
CA GLY A 64 19.20 -18.04 5.29
C GLY A 64 19.04 -17.65 6.76
N ILE A 65 18.69 -16.38 7.00
CA ILE A 65 18.43 -15.87 8.35
C ILE A 65 17.27 -16.70 8.93
N VAL A 66 17.62 -17.60 9.85
CA VAL A 66 16.63 -18.31 10.66
C VAL A 66 16.52 -17.50 11.93
N ARG A 67 15.38 -16.83 12.16
CA ARG A 67 15.13 -16.20 13.45
C ARG A 67 15.21 -17.26 14.54
N ASP A 68 15.97 -16.98 15.58
CA ASP A 68 15.75 -17.60 16.88
C ASP A 68 14.32 -17.27 17.32
N GLU A 69 13.69 -18.08 18.15
CA GLU A 69 12.28 -17.88 18.51
C GLU A 69 11.99 -16.44 18.94
N PRO A 70 10.78 -15.88 18.63
CA PRO A 70 10.40 -14.51 18.99
C PRO A 70 10.66 -14.22 20.48
N LEU A 71 10.99 -12.97 20.80
CA LEU A 71 11.40 -12.54 22.14
C LEU A 71 10.33 -12.72 23.22
N SER A 72 9.04 -12.71 22.86
CA SER A 72 7.94 -13.11 23.73
C SER A 72 7.47 -14.51 23.35
N GLU A 73 7.19 -15.40 24.32
CA GLU A 73 6.63 -16.72 23.99
C GLU A 73 5.35 -16.50 23.15
N PRO A 74 5.39 -16.82 21.84
CA PRO A 74 4.26 -16.52 21.02
C PRO A 74 3.17 -17.52 21.30
N LEU A 75 2.10 -17.00 21.75
CA LEU A 75 0.82 -17.64 21.70
C LEU A 75 0.41 -17.74 20.22
N SER A 76 -0.29 -18.79 19.81
CA SER A 76 -0.92 -18.74 18.49
C SER A 76 -1.84 -17.52 18.43
N PHE A 77 -2.02 -16.92 17.25
CA PHE A 77 -2.85 -15.72 17.09
C PHE A 77 -4.21 -15.84 17.79
N ARG A 78 -4.83 -17.04 17.72
CA ARG A 78 -6.13 -17.31 18.37
C ARG A 78 -6.11 -17.22 19.90
N GLN A 79 -4.93 -17.28 20.52
CA GLN A 79 -4.75 -17.24 21.98
C GLN A 79 -4.39 -15.83 22.47
N ILE A 80 -4.15 -14.88 21.56
CA ILE A 80 -3.91 -13.49 21.95
C ILE A 80 -5.18 -12.92 22.56
N GLU A 81 -5.10 -12.55 23.84
CA GLU A 81 -6.22 -11.91 24.53
C GLU A 81 -6.29 -10.44 24.14
N TYR A 82 -7.45 -10.01 23.65
CA TYR A 82 -7.71 -8.60 23.40
C TYR A 82 -8.21 -7.92 24.66
N ALA A 83 -7.65 -6.77 24.97
CA ALA A 83 -8.17 -5.85 25.98
C ALA A 83 -7.94 -4.42 25.46
N ARG A 84 -8.98 -3.60 25.50
CA ARG A 84 -8.90 -2.21 25.04
C ARG A 84 -7.72 -1.49 25.70
N PRO A 85 -6.76 -0.91 24.93
CA PRO A 85 -5.60 -0.21 25.47
C PRO A 85 -5.99 1.05 26.29
N ASP A 86 -5.19 1.41 27.28
CA ASP A 86 -5.36 2.67 28.02
C ASP A 86 -4.58 3.80 27.33
N VAL A 87 -5.15 4.35 26.27
CA VAL A 87 -4.57 5.44 25.47
C VAL A 87 -4.31 6.69 26.31
N ASN A 88 -5.16 6.99 27.29
CA ASN A 88 -4.92 8.15 28.16
C ASN A 88 -3.64 7.97 28.98
N ALA A 89 -3.43 6.79 29.56
CA ALA A 89 -2.20 6.49 30.29
C ALA A 89 -0.95 6.53 29.39
N LEU A 90 -1.07 6.03 28.15
CA LEU A 90 -0.01 6.09 27.15
C LEU A 90 0.35 7.55 26.80
N CYS A 91 -0.62 8.37 26.37
CA CYS A 91 -0.40 9.78 26.03
C CYS A 91 0.14 10.59 27.21
N GLU A 92 -0.37 10.36 28.45
CA GLU A 92 0.19 10.98 29.65
C GLU A 92 1.64 10.52 29.91
N GLY A 93 1.96 9.26 29.60
CA GLY A 93 3.31 8.69 29.66
C GLY A 93 4.27 9.44 28.74
N VAL A 94 3.92 9.56 27.48
CA VAL A 94 4.66 10.31 26.46
C VAL A 94 4.85 11.77 26.89
N GLY A 95 3.77 12.44 27.34
CA GLY A 95 3.82 13.81 27.82
C GLY A 95 4.76 14.00 29.02
N ARG A 96 4.87 13.02 29.92
CA ARG A 96 5.84 13.06 31.02
C ARG A 96 7.27 12.99 30.51
N VAL A 97 7.58 12.16 29.50
CA VAL A 97 8.91 12.10 28.88
C VAL A 97 9.24 13.44 28.21
N GLN A 98 8.32 14.04 27.48
CA GLN A 98 8.50 15.36 26.88
C GLN A 98 8.86 16.41 27.98
N VAL A 99 8.13 16.44 29.08
CA VAL A 99 8.41 17.36 30.21
C VAL A 99 9.82 17.10 30.79
N MET A 100 10.26 15.84 30.89
CA MET A 100 11.63 15.52 31.37
C MET A 100 12.71 16.10 30.45
N VAL A 101 12.50 16.06 29.14
CA VAL A 101 13.39 16.68 28.15
C VAL A 101 13.41 18.20 28.36
N GLU A 102 12.26 18.85 28.48
CA GLU A 102 12.11 20.29 28.67
C GLU A 102 12.71 20.77 30.02
N GLU A 103 12.64 19.96 31.08
CA GLU A 103 13.26 20.23 32.38
C GLU A 103 14.77 19.99 32.40
N GLY A 104 15.36 19.48 31.30
CA GLY A 104 16.80 19.25 31.18
C GLY A 104 17.30 18.04 31.98
N LYS A 105 16.52 16.97 32.05
CA LYS A 105 16.97 15.68 32.59
C LYS A 105 18.10 15.10 31.72
N THR A 106 18.83 14.13 32.26
CA THR A 106 19.89 13.47 31.50
C THR A 106 19.32 12.57 30.41
N ALA A 107 20.11 12.27 29.37
CA ALA A 107 19.68 11.39 28.30
C ALA A 107 19.31 9.98 28.81
N GLU A 108 20.06 9.44 29.80
CA GLU A 108 19.78 8.14 30.39
C GLU A 108 18.43 8.12 31.13
N GLU A 109 18.09 9.20 31.86
CA GLU A 109 16.81 9.31 32.54
C GLU A 109 15.64 9.38 31.53
N VAL A 110 15.84 10.08 30.41
CA VAL A 110 14.86 10.23 29.36
C VAL A 110 14.66 8.90 28.62
N VAL A 111 15.74 8.22 28.21
CA VAL A 111 15.68 6.90 27.56
C VAL A 111 14.98 5.87 28.44
N GLU A 112 15.37 5.76 29.72
CA GLU A 112 14.71 4.80 30.66
C GLU A 112 13.20 5.06 30.81
N ALA A 113 12.78 6.32 30.75
CA ALA A 113 11.37 6.68 30.81
C ALA A 113 10.66 6.42 29.48
N PHE A 114 11.31 6.71 28.37
CA PHE A 114 10.79 6.51 27.02
C PHE A 114 10.62 5.01 26.70
N ASP A 115 11.56 4.15 27.04
CA ASP A 115 11.47 2.70 26.83
C ASP A 115 10.19 2.11 27.41
N LYS A 116 9.79 2.53 28.60
CA LYS A 116 8.56 2.05 29.25
C LYS A 116 7.31 2.47 28.50
N VAL A 117 7.31 3.71 28.00
CA VAL A 117 6.21 4.24 27.20
C VAL A 117 6.16 3.58 25.83
N TYR A 118 7.32 3.29 25.26
CA TYR A 118 7.43 2.63 23.98
C TYR A 118 6.93 1.17 24.03
N GLU A 119 7.13 0.46 25.14
CA GLU A 119 6.49 -0.86 25.38
C GLU A 119 4.96 -0.75 25.35
N ASP A 120 4.38 0.29 25.98
CA ASP A 120 2.94 0.54 25.96
C ASP A 120 2.44 0.90 24.55
N TYR A 121 3.23 1.63 23.77
CA TYR A 121 2.95 1.96 22.36
C TYR A 121 2.98 0.72 21.46
N ILE A 122 3.99 -0.13 21.58
CA ILE A 122 4.07 -1.42 20.87
C ILE A 122 2.82 -2.26 21.17
N ARG A 123 2.41 -2.29 22.44
CA ARG A 123 1.22 -3.03 22.86
C ARG A 123 -0.06 -2.42 22.27
N PHE A 124 -0.19 -1.10 22.23
CA PHE A 124 -1.31 -0.41 21.59
C PHE A 124 -1.43 -0.83 20.12
N ASN A 125 -0.35 -0.75 19.35
CA ASN A 125 -0.34 -1.15 17.94
C ASN A 125 -0.66 -2.64 17.73
N THR A 126 -0.15 -3.50 18.61
CA THR A 126 -0.47 -4.93 18.55
C THR A 126 -1.95 -5.19 18.77
N LEU A 127 -2.56 -4.54 19.77
CA LEU A 127 -3.98 -4.73 20.07
C LEU A 127 -4.87 -4.09 19.00
N SER A 128 -4.46 -2.97 18.42
CA SER A 128 -5.15 -2.37 17.25
C SER A 128 -5.12 -3.35 16.06
N ALA A 129 -3.96 -3.93 15.73
CA ALA A 129 -3.86 -4.95 14.70
C ALA A 129 -4.73 -6.19 15.00
N VAL A 130 -4.79 -6.63 16.26
CA VAL A 130 -5.66 -7.76 16.67
C VAL A 130 -7.15 -7.42 16.50
N ALA A 131 -7.57 -6.20 16.86
CA ALA A 131 -8.94 -5.75 16.66
C ALA A 131 -9.29 -5.73 15.18
N TYR A 132 -8.43 -5.13 14.36
CA TYR A 132 -8.59 -5.07 12.91
C TYR A 132 -8.66 -6.47 12.26
N ILE A 133 -7.71 -7.37 12.56
CA ILE A 133 -7.74 -8.73 12.02
C ILE A 133 -9.04 -9.45 12.38
N ARG A 134 -9.49 -9.36 13.63
CA ARG A 134 -10.71 -10.04 14.07
C ARG A 134 -11.97 -9.44 13.48
N TYR A 135 -12.01 -8.12 13.30
CA TYR A 135 -13.06 -7.43 12.55
C TYR A 135 -13.12 -7.93 11.09
N THR A 136 -11.99 -7.97 10.39
CA THR A 136 -11.96 -8.42 8.99
C THR A 136 -12.26 -9.91 8.81
N LEU A 137 -12.01 -10.74 9.82
CA LEU A 137 -12.38 -12.16 9.83
C LEU A 137 -13.88 -12.39 9.91
N ASP A 138 -14.63 -11.51 10.57
CA ASP A 138 -16.10 -11.59 10.67
C ASP A 138 -16.73 -10.21 10.81
N LEU A 139 -17.13 -9.61 9.69
CA LEU A 139 -17.80 -8.30 9.62
C LEU A 139 -19.14 -8.24 10.39
N ASN A 140 -19.66 -9.37 10.88
CA ASN A 140 -20.84 -9.41 11.73
C ASN A 140 -20.49 -9.38 13.24
N ASP A 141 -19.22 -9.41 13.59
CA ASP A 141 -18.77 -9.30 14.99
C ASP A 141 -18.77 -7.82 15.42
N THR A 142 -19.89 -7.37 15.95
CA THR A 142 -20.07 -5.97 16.37
C THR A 142 -19.12 -5.54 17.49
N PHE A 143 -18.55 -6.47 18.27
CA PHE A 143 -17.56 -6.13 19.28
C PHE A 143 -16.24 -5.69 18.64
N TYR A 144 -15.73 -6.46 17.67
CA TYR A 144 -14.47 -6.08 17.00
C TYR A 144 -14.67 -4.94 15.98
N ASP A 145 -15.85 -4.76 15.44
CA ASP A 145 -16.21 -3.56 14.69
C ASP A 145 -16.07 -2.30 15.57
N GLU A 146 -16.73 -2.28 16.76
CA GLU A 146 -16.62 -1.18 17.71
C GLU A 146 -15.19 -0.97 18.25
N GLU A 147 -14.41 -2.03 18.47
CA GLU A 147 -13.04 -1.92 18.97
C GLU A 147 -12.08 -1.43 17.89
N ASN A 148 -12.25 -1.87 16.63
CA ASN A 148 -11.46 -1.37 15.52
C ASN A 148 -11.69 0.13 15.29
N GLN A 149 -12.96 0.56 15.20
CA GLN A 149 -13.31 1.98 15.09
C GLN A 149 -12.71 2.81 16.22
N TRP A 150 -12.78 2.29 17.46
CA TRP A 150 -12.20 2.99 18.59
C TRP A 150 -10.67 3.10 18.48
N CYS A 151 -9.97 2.05 18.05
CA CYS A 151 -8.52 2.10 17.82
C CYS A 151 -8.16 3.14 16.75
N ASP A 152 -8.89 3.16 15.63
CA ASP A 152 -8.68 4.12 14.55
C ASP A 152 -8.89 5.58 15.02
N GLU A 153 -9.90 5.83 15.86
CA GLU A 153 -10.11 7.13 16.47
C GLU A 153 -8.99 7.55 17.44
N GLN A 154 -8.33 6.58 18.10
CA GLN A 154 -7.30 6.89 19.10
C GLN A 154 -5.90 6.98 18.50
N SER A 155 -5.61 6.29 17.38
CA SER A 155 -4.27 6.26 16.76
C SER A 155 -3.70 7.65 16.50
N PRO A 156 -4.44 8.62 15.93
CA PRO A 156 -3.92 9.97 15.72
C PRO A 156 -3.53 10.71 17.00
N LEU A 157 -4.18 10.42 18.12
CA LEU A 157 -3.85 11.05 19.41
C LEU A 157 -2.53 10.53 19.96
N VAL A 158 -2.30 9.22 19.82
CA VAL A 158 -1.07 8.56 20.25
C VAL A 158 0.10 9.07 19.41
N GLU A 159 -0.06 9.07 18.07
CA GLU A 159 0.95 9.54 17.14
C GLU A 159 1.33 11.01 17.40
N GLN A 160 0.33 11.89 17.55
CA GLN A 160 0.59 13.29 17.87
C GLN A 160 1.36 13.46 19.20
N ALA A 161 1.06 12.65 20.20
CA ALA A 161 1.77 12.72 21.48
C ALA A 161 3.24 12.33 21.31
N LEU A 162 3.51 11.21 20.60
CA LEU A 162 4.87 10.74 20.31
C LEU A 162 5.66 11.75 19.47
N GLU A 163 5.05 12.30 18.43
CA GLU A 163 5.67 13.28 17.56
C GLU A 163 6.13 14.51 18.34
N LYS A 164 5.26 15.09 19.20
CA LYS A 164 5.65 16.22 20.06
C LYS A 164 6.83 15.87 20.96
N CYS A 165 6.89 14.64 21.45
CA CYS A 165 7.99 14.15 22.27
C CYS A 165 9.29 14.06 21.44
N TYR A 166 9.24 13.48 20.24
CA TYR A 166 10.41 13.41 19.33
C TYR A 166 10.92 14.79 18.92
N ILE A 167 10.03 15.73 18.60
CA ILE A 167 10.40 17.12 18.31
C ILE A 167 11.10 17.77 19.53
N ALA A 168 10.61 17.53 20.74
CA ALA A 168 11.23 18.05 21.94
C ALA A 168 12.64 17.44 22.14
N MET A 169 12.80 16.13 21.92
CA MET A 169 14.10 15.44 21.95
C MET A 169 15.06 16.00 20.90
N ALA A 170 14.63 16.14 19.63
CA ALA A 170 15.41 16.66 18.53
C ALA A 170 15.95 18.07 18.80
N LYS A 171 15.14 18.93 19.41
CA LYS A 171 15.51 20.33 19.75
C LYS A 171 16.27 20.45 21.09
N SER A 172 16.48 19.36 21.80
CA SER A 172 17.10 19.37 23.12
C SER A 172 18.64 19.39 23.06
N PRO A 173 19.32 19.93 24.09
CA PRO A 173 20.77 19.86 24.19
C PRO A 173 21.36 18.45 24.36
N ILE A 174 20.51 17.47 24.70
CA ILE A 174 20.90 16.05 24.92
C ILE A 174 20.65 15.18 23.69
N ARG A 175 20.26 15.76 22.55
CA ARG A 175 19.96 15.06 21.30
C ARG A 175 21.01 14.05 20.89
N ASP A 176 22.26 14.49 20.72
CA ASP A 176 23.37 13.63 20.27
C ASP A 176 23.60 12.44 21.23
N GLU A 177 23.28 12.64 22.52
CA GLU A 177 23.40 11.59 23.52
C GLU A 177 22.21 10.63 23.50
N LEU A 178 21.01 11.11 23.18
CA LEU A 178 19.82 10.27 22.94
C LEU A 178 20.05 9.37 21.72
N GLU A 179 20.53 9.94 20.60
CA GLU A 179 20.88 9.17 19.40
C GLU A 179 21.90 8.08 19.72
N ARG A 180 22.97 8.42 20.44
CA ARG A 180 24.01 7.47 20.81
C ARG A 180 23.54 6.35 21.75
N LEU A 181 22.60 6.63 22.66
CA LEU A 181 22.17 5.67 23.69
C LEU A 181 21.11 4.71 23.17
N ASP A 182 20.19 5.20 22.32
CA ASP A 182 18.99 4.43 22.00
C ASP A 182 18.49 4.60 20.55
N PHE A 183 18.35 5.84 20.05
CA PHE A 183 17.66 6.10 18.79
C PHE A 183 18.51 5.83 17.53
N GLY A 184 19.85 5.79 17.66
CA GLY A 184 20.77 5.71 16.51
C GLY A 184 21.19 7.07 15.96
N GLU A 185 22.39 7.12 15.34
CA GLU A 185 22.95 8.35 14.77
C GLU A 185 22.09 8.84 13.61
N GLY A 186 21.67 10.10 13.67
CA GLY A 186 20.87 10.74 12.63
C GLY A 186 19.36 10.53 12.74
N PHE A 187 18.87 9.79 13.73
CA PHE A 187 17.42 9.57 13.91
C PHE A 187 16.62 10.87 13.96
N PHE A 188 17.12 11.87 14.67
CA PHE A 188 16.44 13.16 14.78
C PHE A 188 16.68 14.11 13.61
N ALA A 189 17.49 13.75 12.59
CA ALA A 189 17.71 14.60 11.41
C ALA A 189 16.39 14.84 10.64
N TYR A 190 15.49 13.86 10.63
CA TYR A 190 14.15 14.01 10.08
C TYR A 190 13.39 15.21 10.67
N TYR A 191 13.50 15.42 11.99
CA TYR A 191 12.80 16.51 12.68
C TYR A 191 13.51 17.87 12.58
N ASP A 192 14.74 17.91 12.09
CA ASP A 192 15.48 19.16 11.82
C ASP A 192 15.21 19.71 10.43
N GLU A 193 15.19 18.81 9.45
CA GLU A 193 15.01 19.16 8.04
C GLU A 193 13.55 19.42 7.70
N ASN A 194 12.65 18.85 8.47
CA ASN A 194 11.23 19.01 8.26
C ASN A 194 10.64 20.04 9.24
N GLU A 195 10.58 21.30 8.79
CA GLU A 195 9.81 22.34 9.50
C GLU A 195 8.29 22.09 9.45
N VAL A 196 7.86 20.97 8.88
CA VAL A 196 6.45 20.62 8.65
C VAL A 196 5.64 20.76 9.92
N TYR A 197 6.06 20.10 10.98
CA TYR A 197 5.33 20.08 12.26
C TYR A 197 5.67 21.25 13.19
N SER A 198 6.70 22.02 12.89
CA SER A 198 7.06 23.25 13.63
C SER A 198 6.42 24.50 13.05
N ASN A 199 5.80 24.41 11.88
CA ASN A 199 5.08 25.49 11.23
C ASN A 199 3.58 25.38 11.52
N ASP A 200 3.07 26.22 12.44
CA ASP A 200 1.66 26.22 12.83
C ASP A 200 0.71 26.33 11.63
N ARG A 201 1.10 27.05 10.55
CA ARG A 201 0.28 27.18 9.34
C ARG A 201 0.21 25.88 8.57
N VAL A 202 1.30 25.15 8.46
CA VAL A 202 1.35 23.83 7.81
C VAL A 202 0.49 22.83 8.58
N VAL A 203 0.59 22.81 9.91
CA VAL A 203 -0.26 21.97 10.77
C VAL A 203 -1.75 22.28 10.58
N GLU A 204 -2.14 23.57 10.50
CA GLU A 204 -3.52 23.95 10.18
C GLU A 204 -3.96 23.45 8.79
N LEU A 205 -3.07 23.50 7.78
CA LEU A 205 -3.36 23.03 6.43
C LEU A 205 -3.49 21.51 6.39
N MET A 206 -2.63 20.78 7.08
CA MET A 206 -2.71 19.32 7.21
C MET A 206 -4.01 18.90 7.89
N GLN A 207 -4.47 19.65 8.89
CA GLN A 207 -5.79 19.39 9.51
C GLN A 207 -6.93 19.60 8.50
N GLN A 208 -6.86 20.66 7.67
CA GLN A 208 -7.85 20.88 6.62
C GLN A 208 -7.82 19.77 5.57
N GLU A 209 -6.64 19.26 5.21
CA GLU A 209 -6.47 18.11 4.33
C GLU A 209 -7.17 16.88 4.89
N SER A 210 -6.91 16.55 6.16
CA SER A 210 -7.54 15.46 6.89
C SER A 210 -9.07 15.56 6.90
N ASP A 211 -9.60 16.74 7.22
CA ASP A 211 -11.04 16.97 7.21
C ASP A 211 -11.67 16.72 5.82
N LEU A 212 -10.96 17.09 4.75
CA LEU A 212 -11.40 16.87 3.37
C LEU A 212 -11.32 15.39 2.96
N GLN A 213 -10.29 14.67 3.42
CA GLN A 213 -10.17 13.23 3.22
C GLN A 213 -11.33 12.49 3.91
N THR A 214 -11.62 12.85 5.15
CA THR A 214 -12.79 12.32 5.90
C THR A 214 -14.11 12.60 5.18
N GLN A 215 -14.28 13.80 4.60
CA GLN A 215 -15.46 14.12 3.79
C GLN A 215 -15.57 13.22 2.56
N TYR A 216 -14.45 12.94 1.88
CA TYR A 216 -14.45 12.03 0.74
C TYR A 216 -14.80 10.59 1.17
N MET A 217 -14.22 10.08 2.25
CA MET A 217 -14.54 8.75 2.76
C MET A 217 -16.02 8.63 3.14
N SER A 218 -16.57 9.65 3.81
CA SER A 218 -18.01 9.70 4.12
C SER A 218 -18.88 9.75 2.86
N LEU A 219 -18.41 10.39 1.78
CA LEU A 219 -19.12 10.41 0.50
C LEU A 219 -19.17 9.01 -0.14
N GLN A 220 -18.13 8.20 0.06
CA GLN A 220 -18.01 6.86 -0.51
C GLN A 220 -18.81 5.79 0.25
N SER A 221 -19.12 6.00 1.55
CA SER A 221 -19.67 4.95 2.42
C SER A 221 -21.10 4.50 2.08
N ASP A 222 -21.97 5.38 1.59
CA ASP A 222 -23.41 5.12 1.40
C ASP A 222 -23.93 5.68 0.05
N MET A 223 -23.27 5.35 -1.06
CA MET A 223 -23.65 5.88 -2.37
C MET A 223 -24.96 5.30 -2.88
N THR A 224 -25.99 6.13 -2.92
CA THR A 224 -27.33 5.78 -3.43
C THR A 224 -27.69 6.55 -4.69
N ILE A 225 -28.48 5.94 -5.55
CA ILE A 225 -29.09 6.59 -6.72
C ILE A 225 -30.59 6.31 -6.78
N LEU A 226 -31.34 7.20 -7.45
CA LEU A 226 -32.75 6.96 -7.75
C LEU A 226 -32.86 6.00 -8.94
N TRP A 227 -33.00 4.70 -8.66
CA TRP A 227 -33.11 3.66 -9.66
C TRP A 227 -34.57 3.19 -9.82
N LYS A 228 -35.14 3.38 -11.00
CA LYS A 228 -36.54 2.98 -11.32
C LYS A 228 -37.59 3.50 -10.33
N GLY A 229 -37.34 4.67 -9.73
CA GLY A 229 -38.25 5.34 -8.80
C GLY A 229 -38.05 4.98 -7.31
N GLU A 230 -37.05 4.19 -7.00
CA GLU A 230 -36.64 3.82 -5.63
C GLU A 230 -35.18 4.22 -5.39
N GLU A 231 -34.88 4.66 -4.17
CA GLU A 231 -33.49 4.91 -3.76
C GLU A 231 -32.80 3.57 -3.48
N ARG A 232 -31.67 3.31 -4.14
CA ARG A 232 -30.93 2.04 -4.07
C ARG A 232 -29.45 2.31 -3.92
N LEU A 233 -28.77 1.50 -3.14
CA LEU A 233 -27.31 1.49 -3.05
C LEU A 233 -26.69 1.15 -4.41
N VAL A 234 -25.65 1.89 -4.80
CA VAL A 234 -24.95 1.68 -6.08
C VAL A 234 -24.29 0.32 -6.09
N GLU A 235 -23.61 -0.07 -5.01
CA GLU A 235 -22.98 -1.37 -4.85
C GLU A 235 -23.95 -2.53 -5.08
N GLU A 236 -25.13 -2.52 -4.42
CA GLU A 236 -26.15 -3.53 -4.63
C GLU A 236 -26.62 -3.64 -6.09
N LEU A 237 -26.65 -2.51 -6.81
CA LEU A 237 -27.04 -2.50 -8.21
C LEU A 237 -25.93 -3.05 -9.11
N LEU A 238 -24.68 -2.75 -8.82
CA LEU A 238 -23.51 -3.25 -9.56
C LEU A 238 -23.36 -4.77 -9.39
N ASP A 239 -23.65 -5.31 -8.21
CA ASP A 239 -23.62 -6.74 -7.91
C ASP A 239 -24.86 -7.51 -8.43
N SER A 240 -25.89 -6.81 -8.86
CA SER A 240 -27.12 -7.42 -9.33
C SER A 240 -27.04 -7.87 -10.79
N ASP A 241 -27.83 -8.91 -11.17
CA ASP A 241 -27.91 -9.39 -12.57
C ASP A 241 -28.76 -8.44 -13.44
N ILE A 242 -28.22 -7.23 -13.69
CA ILE A 242 -28.82 -6.23 -14.59
C ILE A 242 -28.24 -6.34 -16.00
N SER A 243 -29.02 -5.87 -16.98
CA SER A 243 -28.54 -5.85 -18.36
C SER A 243 -27.46 -4.77 -18.60
N TYR A 244 -26.59 -4.98 -19.60
CA TYR A 244 -25.57 -4.01 -19.96
C TYR A 244 -26.09 -2.56 -20.17
N PRO A 245 -27.24 -2.32 -20.87
CA PRO A 245 -27.81 -0.98 -20.96
C PRO A 245 -28.26 -0.40 -19.61
N GLU A 246 -28.72 -1.25 -18.68
CA GLU A 246 -29.10 -0.84 -17.34
C GLU A 246 -27.86 -0.50 -16.50
N LEU A 247 -26.80 -1.29 -16.61
CA LEU A 247 -25.51 -1.02 -15.96
C LEU A 247 -24.96 0.36 -16.38
N LEU A 248 -24.99 0.68 -17.68
CA LEU A 248 -24.58 2.00 -18.15
C LEU A 248 -25.48 3.13 -17.58
N GLN A 249 -26.78 2.86 -17.37
CA GLN A 249 -27.66 3.84 -16.74
C GLN A 249 -27.31 4.04 -15.25
N VAL A 250 -26.98 2.97 -14.54
CA VAL A 250 -26.51 3.05 -13.14
C VAL A 250 -25.28 3.94 -13.06
N TYR A 251 -24.23 3.68 -13.88
CA TYR A 251 -23.02 4.50 -13.90
C TYR A 251 -23.29 5.96 -14.26
N ASN A 252 -24.12 6.23 -15.25
CA ASN A 252 -24.46 7.61 -15.62
C ASN A 252 -25.17 8.36 -14.46
N LEU A 253 -26.15 7.71 -13.79
CA LEU A 253 -26.83 8.31 -12.64
C LEU A 253 -25.88 8.49 -11.44
N TYR A 254 -25.00 7.54 -11.23
CA TYR A 254 -23.97 7.59 -10.19
C TYR A 254 -23.04 8.79 -10.41
N TYR A 255 -22.38 8.88 -11.56
CA TYR A 255 -21.47 9.97 -11.85
C TYR A 255 -22.15 11.33 -11.97
N GLU A 256 -23.38 11.39 -12.49
CA GLU A 256 -24.15 12.63 -12.49
C GLU A 256 -24.35 13.20 -11.07
N LYS A 257 -24.59 12.31 -10.09
CA LYS A 257 -24.79 12.69 -8.69
C LYS A 257 -23.49 12.98 -7.94
N TYR A 258 -22.49 12.10 -8.06
CA TYR A 258 -21.31 12.08 -7.17
C TYR A 258 -20.08 12.79 -7.74
N ASN A 259 -19.90 12.86 -9.07
CA ASN A 259 -18.75 13.54 -9.65
C ASN A 259 -18.63 15.02 -9.24
N PRO A 260 -19.69 15.84 -9.23
CA PRO A 260 -19.57 17.21 -8.75
C PRO A 260 -19.18 17.32 -7.27
N LEU A 261 -19.66 16.40 -6.42
CA LEU A 261 -19.39 16.38 -4.98
C LEU A 261 -17.93 16.01 -4.70
N ALA A 262 -17.47 14.92 -5.31
CA ALA A 262 -16.08 14.49 -5.18
C ALA A 262 -15.11 15.51 -5.78
N ALA A 263 -15.47 16.13 -6.92
CA ALA A 263 -14.66 17.18 -7.54
C ALA A 263 -14.50 18.40 -6.62
N GLU A 264 -15.56 18.81 -5.92
CA GLU A 264 -15.46 19.92 -4.96
C GLU A 264 -14.45 19.62 -3.85
N ILE A 265 -14.43 18.39 -3.34
CA ILE A 265 -13.48 17.94 -2.31
C ILE A 265 -12.07 17.91 -2.89
N TYR A 266 -11.88 17.28 -4.05
CA TYR A 266 -10.56 17.13 -4.67
C TYR A 266 -9.91 18.47 -5.05
N ILE A 267 -10.70 19.42 -5.58
CA ILE A 267 -10.22 20.77 -5.88
C ILE A 267 -9.72 21.47 -4.62
N LYS A 268 -10.45 21.35 -3.51
CA LYS A 268 -10.02 21.90 -2.22
C LYS A 268 -8.75 21.20 -1.71
N LEU A 269 -8.65 19.87 -1.83
CA LEU A 269 -7.46 19.10 -1.48
C LEU A 269 -6.24 19.60 -2.27
N ILE A 270 -6.35 19.73 -3.60
CA ILE A 270 -5.26 20.28 -4.43
C ILE A 270 -4.87 21.69 -3.93
N GLY A 271 -5.86 22.55 -3.60
CA GLY A 271 -5.60 23.88 -3.10
C GLY A 271 -4.85 23.89 -1.76
N VAL A 272 -5.27 23.06 -0.81
CA VAL A 272 -4.60 22.92 0.50
C VAL A 272 -3.19 22.36 0.33
N ARG A 273 -3.02 21.31 -0.44
CA ARG A 273 -1.75 20.64 -0.73
C ARG A 273 -0.74 21.59 -1.39
N LYS A 274 -1.17 22.41 -2.33
CA LYS A 274 -0.31 23.45 -2.93
C LYS A 274 0.13 24.49 -1.90
N GLN A 275 -0.75 24.90 -0.98
CA GLN A 275 -0.38 25.80 0.10
C GLN A 275 0.62 25.19 1.06
N ILE A 276 0.53 23.88 1.38
CA ILE A 276 1.53 23.17 2.20
C ILE A 276 2.91 23.26 1.52
N ALA A 277 3.00 22.94 0.23
CA ALA A 277 4.26 23.01 -0.49
C ALA A 277 4.83 24.45 -0.56
N GLU A 278 3.97 25.45 -0.74
CA GLU A 278 4.37 26.86 -0.77
C GLU A 278 4.90 27.32 0.59
N GLU A 279 4.23 26.97 1.70
CA GLU A 279 4.67 27.33 3.07
C GLU A 279 6.01 26.69 3.44
N LEU A 280 6.34 25.57 2.81
CA LEU A 280 7.59 24.82 3.03
C LEU A 280 8.66 25.08 1.96
N ASP A 281 8.46 26.09 1.08
CA ASP A 281 9.39 26.46 0.01
C ASP A 281 9.70 25.32 -1.00
N TYR A 282 8.80 24.33 -1.15
CA TYR A 282 8.95 23.30 -2.19
C TYR A 282 8.52 23.81 -3.57
N PRO A 283 9.19 23.38 -4.66
CA PRO A 283 8.83 23.79 -6.03
C PRO A 283 7.40 23.42 -6.41
N SER A 284 6.90 22.27 -5.95
CA SER A 284 5.54 21.78 -6.13
C SER A 284 5.13 20.86 -4.98
N PHE A 285 3.83 20.55 -4.89
CA PHE A 285 3.37 19.54 -3.94
C PHE A 285 3.86 18.13 -4.32
N ALA A 286 4.08 17.84 -5.60
CA ALA A 286 4.68 16.58 -6.02
C ALA A 286 6.12 16.42 -5.47
N ASP A 287 6.94 17.49 -5.53
CA ASP A 287 8.29 17.48 -4.96
C ASP A 287 8.25 17.27 -3.43
N PHE A 288 7.30 17.91 -2.75
CA PHE A 288 7.08 17.71 -1.31
C PHE A 288 6.67 16.26 -1.02
N ALA A 289 5.65 15.74 -1.69
CA ALA A 289 5.14 14.39 -1.46
C ALA A 289 6.22 13.32 -1.74
N TYR A 290 7.00 13.49 -2.80
CA TYR A 290 8.08 12.55 -3.15
C TYR A 290 9.15 12.48 -2.06
N GLY A 291 9.56 13.62 -1.53
CA GLY A 291 10.57 13.67 -0.46
C GLY A 291 10.00 13.33 0.90
N PHE A 292 8.87 13.96 1.29
CA PHE A 292 8.35 13.87 2.63
C PHE A 292 7.49 12.62 2.87
N TYR A 293 6.55 12.29 1.95
CA TYR A 293 5.67 11.12 2.15
C TYR A 293 6.31 9.81 1.71
N PHE A 294 7.19 9.81 0.70
CA PHE A 294 7.61 8.58 0.04
C PHE A 294 9.12 8.32 0.05
N ASP A 295 9.91 9.23 0.60
CA ASP A 295 11.38 9.12 0.67
C ASP A 295 11.99 8.67 -0.68
N ARG A 296 11.53 9.28 -1.78
CA ARG A 296 11.90 8.91 -3.14
C ARG A 296 13.17 9.59 -3.58
N ASP A 297 14.08 8.82 -4.14
CA ASP A 297 15.32 9.27 -4.78
C ASP A 297 15.18 9.50 -6.30
N TYR A 298 13.95 9.73 -6.76
CA TYR A 298 13.62 10.12 -8.13
C TYR A 298 12.63 11.29 -8.15
N THR A 299 12.55 11.97 -9.30
CA THR A 299 11.82 13.24 -9.42
C THR A 299 10.51 13.11 -10.20
N PRO A 300 9.55 14.06 -10.03
CA PRO A 300 8.34 14.14 -10.87
C PRO A 300 8.64 14.19 -12.38
N ASP A 301 9.73 14.87 -12.81
CA ASP A 301 10.13 14.92 -14.23
C ASP A 301 10.59 13.56 -14.77
N GLN A 302 11.26 12.76 -13.94
CA GLN A 302 11.61 11.38 -14.32
C GLN A 302 10.35 10.53 -14.49
N VAL A 303 9.37 10.70 -13.60
CA VAL A 303 8.07 10.01 -13.71
C VAL A 303 7.33 10.44 -14.96
N SER A 304 7.26 11.73 -15.30
CA SER A 304 6.60 12.18 -16.54
C SER A 304 7.23 11.55 -17.79
N SER A 305 8.54 11.37 -17.80
CA SER A 305 9.24 10.69 -18.91
C SER A 305 8.93 9.19 -18.95
N TYR A 306 8.83 8.58 -17.78
CA TYR A 306 8.54 7.16 -17.59
C TYR A 306 7.11 6.80 -17.99
N THR A 307 6.11 7.60 -17.56
CA THR A 307 4.70 7.41 -17.92
C THR A 307 4.48 7.58 -19.43
N ALA A 308 5.16 8.56 -20.05
CA ALA A 308 5.12 8.73 -21.51
C ALA A 308 5.71 7.52 -22.26
N ASP A 309 6.80 6.93 -21.75
CA ASP A 309 7.37 5.71 -22.33
C ASP A 309 6.42 4.52 -22.15
N ILE A 310 5.76 4.37 -20.98
CA ILE A 310 4.75 3.34 -20.73
C ILE A 310 3.58 3.48 -21.71
N ALA A 311 2.99 4.68 -21.83
CA ALA A 311 1.90 4.94 -22.76
C ALA A 311 2.26 4.55 -24.21
N ARG A 312 3.44 4.94 -24.66
CA ARG A 312 3.90 4.68 -26.02
C ARG A 312 4.15 3.20 -26.29
N GLU A 313 4.82 2.50 -25.39
CA GLU A 313 5.31 1.14 -25.65
C GLU A 313 4.29 0.07 -25.23
N LEU A 314 3.49 0.31 -24.16
CA LEU A 314 2.61 -0.73 -23.61
C LEU A 314 1.13 -0.58 -23.98
N SER A 315 0.64 0.59 -24.38
CA SER A 315 -0.76 0.77 -24.79
C SER A 315 -1.23 -0.22 -25.89
N PRO A 316 -0.38 -0.68 -26.84
CA PRO A 316 -0.81 -1.66 -27.82
C PRO A 316 -1.24 -3.01 -27.24
N TYR A 317 -0.78 -3.35 -26.02
CA TYR A 317 -1.08 -4.62 -25.37
C TYR A 317 -2.36 -4.59 -24.53
N TYR A 318 -2.98 -3.43 -24.31
CA TYR A 318 -4.13 -3.26 -23.42
C TYR A 318 -5.25 -4.27 -23.67
N TYR A 319 -5.71 -4.40 -24.92
CA TYR A 319 -6.80 -5.31 -25.25
C TYR A 319 -6.42 -6.78 -25.05
N GLU A 320 -5.19 -7.18 -25.37
CA GLU A 320 -4.71 -8.53 -25.08
C GLU A 320 -4.70 -8.78 -23.57
N ALA A 321 -4.22 -7.83 -22.79
CA ALA A 321 -4.13 -7.94 -21.34
C ALA A 321 -5.52 -8.08 -20.69
N VAL A 322 -6.49 -7.26 -21.06
CA VAL A 322 -7.86 -7.29 -20.51
C VAL A 322 -8.57 -8.62 -20.79
N TYR A 323 -8.29 -9.29 -21.91
CA TYR A 323 -9.01 -10.52 -22.29
C TYR A 323 -8.35 -11.82 -21.86
N ASN A 324 -7.17 -11.78 -21.27
CA ASN A 324 -6.42 -12.98 -20.91
C ASN A 324 -6.31 -13.15 -19.39
N SER A 325 -7.37 -13.64 -18.76
CA SER A 325 -7.34 -14.14 -17.38
C SER A 325 -7.45 -15.67 -17.38
N TYR A 326 -6.58 -16.35 -16.65
CA TYR A 326 -6.64 -17.79 -16.46
C TYR A 326 -7.44 -18.10 -15.20
N LYS A 327 -8.56 -18.81 -15.36
CA LYS A 327 -9.43 -19.18 -14.24
C LYS A 327 -9.58 -20.69 -14.14
N LYS A 328 -9.42 -21.21 -12.92
CA LYS A 328 -9.61 -22.63 -12.61
C LYS A 328 -9.92 -22.74 -11.12
N SER A 329 -10.97 -23.45 -10.76
CA SER A 329 -11.32 -23.64 -9.34
C SER A 329 -10.16 -24.28 -8.56
N MET A 330 -9.83 -23.69 -7.41
CA MET A 330 -8.84 -24.16 -6.46
C MET A 330 -9.33 -23.84 -5.04
N SER A 331 -9.28 -24.82 -4.12
CA SER A 331 -9.66 -24.58 -2.74
C SER A 331 -8.53 -23.91 -1.96
N ALA A 332 -8.87 -23.18 -0.90
CA ALA A 332 -7.92 -22.56 0.01
C ALA A 332 -6.88 -23.55 0.57
N ASP A 333 -7.32 -24.77 0.98
CA ASP A 333 -6.39 -25.83 1.43
C ASP A 333 -5.35 -26.19 0.36
N LYS A 334 -5.76 -26.21 -0.91
CA LYS A 334 -4.86 -26.52 -2.02
C LYS A 334 -3.92 -25.35 -2.29
N VAL A 335 -4.37 -24.11 -2.18
CA VAL A 335 -3.54 -22.90 -2.25
C VAL A 335 -2.45 -22.97 -1.18
N MET A 336 -2.80 -23.17 0.08
CA MET A 336 -1.84 -23.24 1.19
C MET A 336 -0.88 -24.43 1.06
N SER A 337 -1.37 -25.58 0.60
CA SER A 337 -0.48 -26.73 0.31
C SER A 337 0.53 -26.41 -0.78
N LEU A 338 0.15 -25.68 -1.81
CA LEU A 338 1.02 -25.26 -2.89
C LEU A 338 2.02 -24.20 -2.42
N LEU A 339 1.58 -23.23 -1.63
CA LEU A 339 2.43 -22.22 -1.02
C LEU A 339 3.50 -22.85 -0.12
N LYS A 340 3.11 -23.80 0.73
CA LYS A 340 4.05 -24.57 1.58
C LYS A 340 5.15 -25.27 0.79
N GLN A 341 4.75 -25.98 -0.27
CA GLN A 341 5.70 -26.67 -1.15
C GLN A 341 6.63 -25.67 -1.86
N THR A 342 6.09 -24.53 -2.27
CA THR A 342 6.84 -23.47 -2.92
C THR A 342 7.85 -22.83 -1.97
N ALA A 343 7.44 -22.47 -0.75
CA ALA A 343 8.32 -21.96 0.30
C ALA A 343 9.44 -22.95 0.64
N ALA A 344 9.10 -24.25 0.79
CA ALA A 344 10.09 -25.29 0.99
C ALA A 344 11.09 -25.43 -0.19
N SER A 345 10.64 -25.19 -1.43
CA SER A 345 11.51 -25.22 -2.62
C SER A 345 12.48 -24.05 -2.68
N PHE A 346 12.13 -22.91 -2.11
CA PHE A 346 13.03 -21.77 -1.93
C PHE A 346 14.05 -22.03 -0.82
N GLY A 347 13.64 -22.74 0.24
CA GLY A 347 14.48 -23.04 1.41
C GLY A 347 14.78 -21.82 2.27
N GLY A 348 15.72 -21.97 3.24
CA GLY A 348 16.19 -20.87 4.08
C GLY A 348 15.05 -20.11 4.77
N GLU A 349 15.07 -18.79 4.68
CA GLU A 349 14.11 -17.86 5.28
C GLU A 349 12.66 -18.11 4.85
N PHE A 350 12.41 -18.50 3.60
CA PHE A 350 11.05 -18.78 3.11
C PHE A 350 10.43 -20.00 3.80
N ALA A 351 11.18 -21.08 3.92
CA ALA A 351 10.73 -22.27 4.63
C ALA A 351 10.55 -21.98 6.14
N ALA A 352 11.48 -21.24 6.74
CA ALA A 352 11.41 -20.84 8.13
C ALA A 352 10.20 -19.92 8.41
N SER A 353 9.95 -18.93 7.54
CA SER A 353 8.78 -18.04 7.63
C SER A 353 7.47 -18.82 7.54
N TYR A 354 7.37 -19.77 6.61
CA TYR A 354 6.17 -20.60 6.48
C TYR A 354 5.95 -21.48 7.72
N ASP A 355 7.00 -22.14 8.22
CA ASP A 355 6.90 -22.98 9.43
C ASP A 355 6.53 -22.12 10.66
N PHE A 356 7.05 -20.90 10.76
CA PHE A 356 6.70 -19.93 11.80
C PHE A 356 5.23 -19.50 11.69
N MET A 357 4.78 -19.14 10.49
CA MET A 357 3.40 -18.77 10.19
C MET A 357 2.41 -19.88 10.57
N GLU A 358 2.71 -21.14 10.19
CA GLU A 358 1.87 -22.30 10.48
C GLU A 358 1.90 -22.66 11.98
N LYS A 359 3.07 -22.59 12.63
CA LYS A 359 3.25 -22.91 14.05
C LYS A 359 2.42 -22.02 14.98
N TYR A 360 2.30 -20.74 14.63
CA TYR A 360 1.68 -19.74 15.48
C TYR A 360 0.31 -19.24 14.97
N ASP A 361 -0.29 -19.93 14.00
CA ASP A 361 -1.58 -19.54 13.39
C ASP A 361 -1.59 -18.09 12.87
N LEU A 362 -0.50 -17.63 12.25
CA LEU A 362 -0.31 -16.25 11.80
C LEU A 362 -0.86 -16.02 10.40
N PHE A 363 -1.94 -16.68 10.05
CA PHE A 363 -2.62 -16.47 8.78
C PHE A 363 -4.09 -16.87 8.83
N ASP A 364 -4.89 -16.31 7.93
CA ASP A 364 -6.23 -16.81 7.63
C ASP A 364 -6.52 -16.74 6.13
N ILE A 365 -6.95 -17.85 5.55
CA ILE A 365 -7.41 -18.00 4.16
C ILE A 365 -8.76 -18.74 4.10
N THR A 366 -9.55 -18.67 5.16
CA THR A 366 -10.85 -19.34 5.19
C THR A 366 -11.83 -18.69 4.22
N ASP A 367 -12.60 -19.52 3.51
CA ASP A 367 -13.70 -19.04 2.67
C ASP A 367 -14.93 -18.79 3.56
N SER A 368 -15.32 -17.52 3.69
CA SER A 368 -16.49 -17.11 4.48
C SER A 368 -17.14 -15.86 3.87
N SER A 369 -18.43 -15.86 3.77
CA SER A 369 -19.21 -14.70 3.30
C SER A 369 -19.27 -13.53 4.29
N SER A 370 -18.80 -13.74 5.52
CA SER A 370 -18.70 -12.68 6.54
C SER A 370 -17.30 -12.08 6.63
N LYS A 371 -16.32 -12.58 5.87
CA LYS A 371 -14.98 -11.99 5.80
C LYS A 371 -14.99 -10.74 4.92
N MET A 372 -14.15 -9.80 5.27
CA MET A 372 -13.84 -8.66 4.41
C MET A 372 -13.21 -9.15 3.09
N PRO A 373 -13.67 -8.71 1.92
CA PRO A 373 -13.00 -9.00 0.65
C PRO A 373 -11.60 -8.40 0.60
N GLY A 374 -10.66 -9.07 -0.08
CA GLY A 374 -9.30 -8.60 -0.26
C GLY A 374 -8.26 -9.42 0.50
N SER A 375 -7.04 -8.92 0.54
CA SER A 375 -5.90 -9.54 1.21
C SER A 375 -4.97 -8.46 1.77
N TYR A 376 -4.23 -8.79 2.80
CA TYR A 376 -3.21 -7.93 3.38
C TYR A 376 -2.24 -8.71 4.28
N MET A 377 -1.09 -8.12 4.54
CA MET A 377 -0.23 -8.47 5.66
C MET A 377 -0.25 -7.33 6.68
N THR A 378 -0.32 -7.65 7.96
CA THR A 378 -0.15 -6.70 9.06
C THR A 378 0.84 -7.25 10.09
N TYR A 379 1.31 -6.39 11.02
CA TYR A 379 2.37 -6.76 11.94
C TYR A 379 1.92 -6.71 13.41
N LEU A 380 2.20 -7.76 14.14
CA LEU A 380 1.93 -7.88 15.58
C LEU A 380 3.20 -7.51 16.35
N TRP A 381 3.36 -6.23 16.66
CA TRP A 381 4.61 -5.64 17.14
C TRP A 381 5.15 -6.25 18.43
N GLU A 382 4.29 -6.52 19.43
CA GLU A 382 4.69 -7.15 20.70
C GLU A 382 5.26 -8.57 20.51
N TYR A 383 4.86 -9.22 19.43
CA TYR A 383 5.28 -10.57 19.07
C TYR A 383 6.33 -10.59 17.96
N GLU A 384 6.69 -9.43 17.43
CA GLU A 384 7.55 -9.29 16.25
C GLU A 384 7.14 -10.26 15.13
N ALA A 385 5.85 -10.35 14.86
CA ALA A 385 5.28 -11.36 13.98
C ALA A 385 4.35 -10.75 12.94
N PRO A 386 4.57 -11.01 11.63
CA PRO A 386 3.59 -10.67 10.61
C PRO A 386 2.37 -11.61 10.69
N PHE A 387 1.22 -11.12 10.21
CA PHE A 387 -0.01 -11.88 10.05
C PHE A 387 -0.52 -11.74 8.62
N MET A 388 -0.78 -12.86 7.94
CA MET A 388 -1.26 -12.89 6.57
C MET A 388 -2.77 -13.13 6.51
N TYR A 389 -3.50 -12.22 5.88
CA TYR A 389 -4.93 -12.35 5.63
C TYR A 389 -5.22 -12.48 4.13
N VAL A 390 -6.03 -13.46 3.76
CA VAL A 390 -6.51 -13.65 2.38
C VAL A 390 -7.99 -14.03 2.43
N SER A 391 -8.85 -13.28 1.71
CA SER A 391 -10.23 -13.67 1.42
C SER A 391 -10.27 -14.37 0.06
N PRO A 392 -10.32 -15.72 0.02
CA PRO A 392 -10.15 -16.46 -1.23
C PRO A 392 -11.39 -16.36 -2.12
N THR A 393 -11.15 -16.30 -3.43
CA THR A 393 -12.20 -16.32 -4.46
C THR A 393 -12.59 -17.72 -4.93
N GLY A 394 -11.84 -18.75 -4.50
CA GLY A 394 -12.01 -20.14 -4.93
C GLY A 394 -11.41 -20.44 -6.31
N ASP A 395 -10.51 -19.59 -6.77
CA ASP A 395 -9.83 -19.65 -8.06
C ASP A 395 -8.33 -19.91 -7.89
N ILE A 396 -7.68 -20.41 -8.92
CA ILE A 396 -6.22 -20.63 -8.93
C ILE A 396 -5.43 -19.31 -8.78
N GLY A 397 -6.04 -18.18 -9.08
CA GLY A 397 -5.50 -16.84 -8.83
C GLY A 397 -5.19 -16.60 -7.35
N ASP A 398 -5.96 -17.20 -6.43
CA ASP A 398 -5.71 -17.10 -4.98
C ASP A 398 -4.29 -17.58 -4.59
N PHE A 399 -3.66 -18.43 -5.40
CA PHE A 399 -2.26 -18.81 -5.20
C PHE A 399 -1.30 -17.64 -5.47
N MET A 400 -1.62 -16.77 -6.42
CA MET A 400 -0.81 -15.56 -6.68
C MET A 400 -1.02 -14.56 -5.54
N THR A 401 -2.26 -14.33 -5.11
CA THR A 401 -2.59 -13.49 -3.95
C THR A 401 -1.88 -14.00 -2.68
N ALA A 402 -1.99 -15.28 -2.38
CA ALA A 402 -1.29 -15.86 -1.23
C ALA A 402 0.24 -15.78 -1.33
N SER A 403 0.80 -15.86 -2.55
CA SER A 403 2.24 -15.65 -2.78
C SER A 403 2.64 -14.19 -2.59
N HIS A 404 1.77 -13.25 -2.95
CA HIS A 404 1.95 -11.81 -2.74
C HIS A 404 2.02 -11.50 -1.24
N GLU A 405 0.98 -11.85 -0.49
CA GLU A 405 0.94 -11.61 0.95
C GLU A 405 2.05 -12.36 1.71
N PHE A 406 2.42 -13.54 1.23
CA PHE A 406 3.55 -14.26 1.79
C PHE A 406 4.89 -13.58 1.48
N GLY A 407 5.01 -12.82 0.39
CA GLY A 407 6.17 -11.97 0.12
C GLY A 407 6.36 -10.90 1.19
N HIS A 408 5.29 -10.18 1.54
CA HIS A 408 5.27 -9.25 2.67
C HIS A 408 5.52 -9.95 4.01
N PHE A 409 4.94 -11.15 4.20
CA PHE A 409 5.17 -11.94 5.42
C PHE A 409 6.64 -12.32 5.59
N VAL A 410 7.33 -12.76 4.53
CA VAL A 410 8.75 -13.09 4.57
C VAL A 410 9.59 -11.87 4.89
N ASP A 411 9.31 -10.74 4.25
CA ASP A 411 10.01 -9.48 4.53
C ASP A 411 9.79 -9.04 5.98
N GLY A 412 8.54 -9.01 6.45
CA GLY A 412 8.22 -8.72 7.85
C GLY A 412 8.86 -9.69 8.85
N TYR A 413 9.00 -10.97 8.49
CA TYR A 413 9.67 -11.97 9.32
C TYR A 413 11.18 -11.76 9.38
N VAL A 414 11.83 -11.40 8.26
CA VAL A 414 13.29 -11.24 8.17
C VAL A 414 13.73 -9.87 8.69
N ASN A 415 13.04 -8.80 8.30
CA ASN A 415 13.42 -7.42 8.54
C ASN A 415 12.63 -6.75 9.68
N CYS A 416 11.90 -7.53 10.49
CA CYS A 416 11.13 -7.02 11.64
C CYS A 416 10.24 -5.82 11.29
N ASN A 417 9.37 -5.99 10.28
CA ASN A 417 8.47 -5.00 9.69
C ASN A 417 9.12 -4.05 8.68
N GLY A 418 9.97 -4.62 7.85
CA GLY A 418 10.02 -4.12 6.52
C GLY A 418 11.09 -3.14 6.15
N THR A 419 10.84 -2.66 4.99
CA THR A 419 11.67 -1.76 4.21
C THR A 419 11.40 -0.31 4.60
N SER A 420 12.35 0.56 4.37
CA SER A 420 12.24 1.99 4.68
C SER A 420 11.35 2.76 3.68
N SER A 421 11.03 2.17 2.53
CA SER A 421 10.29 2.85 1.46
C SER A 421 9.14 1.99 0.93
N ILE A 422 7.99 2.63 0.69
CA ILE A 422 6.81 1.97 0.10
C ILE A 422 7.10 1.39 -1.29
N ASP A 423 7.95 2.06 -2.08
CA ASP A 423 8.39 1.58 -3.39
C ASP A 423 9.18 0.27 -3.29
N CYS A 424 9.82 0.00 -2.15
CA CYS A 424 10.56 -1.24 -1.90
C CYS A 424 9.66 -2.38 -1.43
N ASN A 425 8.62 -2.10 -0.64
CA ASN A 425 7.76 -3.13 -0.06
C ASN A 425 7.11 -4.03 -1.13
N GLU A 426 6.63 -3.42 -2.21
CA GLU A 426 5.97 -4.15 -3.30
C GLU A 426 6.93 -4.95 -4.18
N ILE A 427 8.24 -4.75 -4.08
CA ILE A 427 9.22 -5.59 -4.77
C ILE A 427 9.15 -7.02 -4.23
N PHE A 428 8.97 -7.16 -2.90
CA PHE A 428 8.97 -8.48 -2.25
C PHE A 428 7.68 -9.24 -2.49
N SER A 429 6.55 -8.59 -2.42
CA SER A 429 5.26 -9.19 -2.74
C SER A 429 5.17 -9.62 -4.21
N GLN A 430 5.36 -8.69 -5.13
CA GLN A 430 5.27 -8.96 -6.57
C GLN A 430 6.40 -9.88 -7.05
N GLY A 431 7.62 -9.72 -6.52
CA GLY A 431 8.75 -10.57 -6.85
C GLY A 431 8.52 -12.03 -6.46
N LEU A 432 7.89 -12.27 -5.30
CA LEU A 432 7.59 -13.63 -4.86
C LEU A 432 6.48 -14.29 -5.70
N GLU A 433 5.49 -13.52 -6.18
CA GLU A 433 4.51 -14.03 -7.14
C GLU A 433 5.21 -14.61 -8.38
N TYR A 434 6.13 -13.85 -9.00
CA TYR A 434 6.87 -14.31 -10.18
C TYR A 434 7.78 -15.52 -9.90
N LEU A 435 8.48 -15.51 -8.78
CA LEU A 435 9.31 -16.65 -8.37
C LEU A 435 8.45 -17.89 -8.07
N SER A 436 7.27 -17.72 -7.47
CA SER A 436 6.32 -18.79 -7.21
C SER A 436 5.83 -19.46 -8.51
N LEU A 437 5.57 -18.68 -9.57
CA LEU A 437 5.27 -19.24 -10.90
C LEU A 437 6.38 -20.16 -11.42
N SER A 438 7.64 -19.82 -11.14
CA SER A 438 8.79 -20.60 -11.60
C SER A 438 8.99 -21.89 -10.81
N ARG A 439 8.71 -21.89 -9.50
CA ARG A 439 9.09 -22.95 -8.55
C ARG A 439 7.96 -23.84 -8.09
N ALA A 440 6.70 -23.38 -8.11
CA ALA A 440 5.55 -24.13 -7.62
C ALA A 440 5.33 -25.43 -8.40
N GLU A 441 4.79 -26.46 -7.73
CA GLU A 441 4.42 -27.75 -8.35
C GLU A 441 3.09 -27.63 -9.11
N LEU A 442 3.09 -26.84 -10.18
CA LEU A 442 1.97 -26.64 -11.09
C LEU A 442 2.05 -27.58 -12.30
N SER A 443 0.88 -27.99 -12.82
CA SER A 443 0.86 -28.61 -14.15
C SER A 443 1.37 -27.63 -15.22
N ALA A 444 1.88 -28.15 -16.33
CA ALA A 444 2.36 -27.30 -17.42
C ALA A 444 1.27 -26.34 -17.94
N VAL A 445 0.01 -26.80 -17.97
CA VAL A 445 -1.15 -25.99 -18.38
C VAL A 445 -1.44 -24.88 -17.38
N ASP A 446 -1.47 -25.21 -16.08
CA ASP A 446 -1.74 -24.22 -15.03
C ASP A 446 -0.62 -23.18 -14.96
N ARG A 447 0.65 -23.62 -15.03
CA ARG A 447 1.79 -22.71 -15.06
C ARG A 447 1.71 -21.74 -16.25
N GLN A 448 1.47 -22.25 -17.45
CA GLN A 448 1.36 -21.41 -18.66
C GLN A 448 0.19 -20.43 -18.53
N GLY A 449 -0.97 -20.89 -18.05
CA GLY A 449 -2.15 -20.06 -17.85
C GLY A 449 -1.91 -18.94 -16.85
N LEU A 450 -1.39 -19.26 -15.65
CA LEU A 450 -1.07 -18.27 -14.61
C LEU A 450 0.04 -17.31 -15.04
N THR A 451 1.09 -17.81 -15.71
CA THR A 451 2.15 -16.94 -16.22
C THR A 451 1.60 -15.91 -17.20
N LYS A 452 0.77 -16.35 -18.16
CA LYS A 452 0.15 -15.42 -19.11
C LYS A 452 -0.78 -14.42 -18.39
N SER A 453 -1.58 -14.88 -17.42
CA SER A 453 -2.43 -13.99 -16.62
C SER A 453 -1.60 -12.95 -15.87
N LYS A 454 -0.55 -13.36 -15.15
CA LYS A 454 0.31 -12.44 -14.39
C LYS A 454 1.05 -11.43 -15.28
N ILE A 455 1.46 -11.82 -16.48
CA ILE A 455 2.04 -10.88 -17.46
C ILE A 455 0.99 -9.86 -17.92
N CYS A 456 -0.25 -10.29 -18.15
CA CYS A 456 -1.34 -9.39 -18.50
C CYS A 456 -1.66 -8.42 -17.35
N ASP A 457 -1.69 -8.92 -16.12
CA ASP A 457 -1.89 -8.10 -14.91
C ASP A 457 -0.76 -7.06 -14.77
N ALA A 458 0.49 -7.44 -15.01
CA ALA A 458 1.62 -6.50 -15.01
C ALA A 458 1.43 -5.37 -16.05
N ILE A 459 1.04 -5.71 -17.28
CA ILE A 459 0.76 -4.72 -18.33
C ILE A 459 -0.36 -3.77 -17.90
N LEU A 460 -1.45 -4.30 -17.34
CA LEU A 460 -2.57 -3.49 -16.85
C LEU A 460 -2.15 -2.59 -15.69
N THR A 461 -1.32 -3.09 -14.77
CA THR A 461 -0.76 -2.29 -13.67
C THR A 461 0.07 -1.13 -14.22
N PHE A 462 1.00 -1.37 -15.14
CA PHE A 462 1.78 -0.29 -15.76
C PHE A 462 0.88 0.74 -16.43
N LEU A 463 -0.11 0.31 -17.22
CA LEU A 463 -0.97 1.22 -17.97
C LEU A 463 -1.88 2.05 -17.05
N SER A 464 -2.54 1.42 -16.09
CA SER A 464 -3.48 2.13 -15.21
C SER A 464 -2.76 3.04 -14.22
N GLN A 465 -1.73 2.55 -13.53
CA GLN A 465 -1.06 3.33 -12.49
C GLN A 465 -0.24 4.49 -13.09
N ALA A 466 0.38 4.29 -14.28
CA ALA A 466 1.02 5.38 -15.00
C ALA A 466 0.00 6.41 -15.54
N CYS A 467 -1.17 5.97 -15.99
CA CYS A 467 -2.28 6.86 -16.37
C CYS A 467 -2.74 7.71 -15.17
N TYR A 468 -2.88 7.10 -14.01
CA TYR A 468 -3.29 7.79 -12.77
C TYR A 468 -2.21 8.77 -12.31
N ALA A 469 -0.94 8.39 -12.35
CA ALA A 469 0.16 9.30 -12.04
C ALA A 469 0.22 10.50 -13.00
N GLU A 470 -0.02 10.29 -14.29
CA GLU A 470 -0.09 11.36 -15.29
C GLU A 470 -1.29 12.30 -15.04
N PHE A 471 -2.45 11.73 -14.67
CA PHE A 471 -3.62 12.51 -14.28
C PHE A 471 -3.31 13.42 -13.09
N GLU A 472 -2.71 12.90 -12.02
CA GLU A 472 -2.34 13.70 -10.85
C GLU A 472 -1.39 14.84 -11.21
N GLN A 473 -0.33 14.56 -11.97
CA GLN A 473 0.61 15.59 -12.41
C GLN A 473 -0.09 16.70 -13.21
N ARG A 474 -0.97 16.36 -14.15
CA ARG A 474 -1.74 17.33 -14.91
C ARG A 474 -2.73 18.11 -14.04
N ALA A 475 -3.45 17.43 -13.14
CA ALA A 475 -4.40 18.07 -12.23
C ALA A 475 -3.70 19.07 -11.28
N PHE A 476 -2.57 18.69 -10.71
CA PHE A 476 -1.79 19.57 -9.83
C PHE A 476 -1.07 20.70 -10.59
N SER A 477 -0.89 20.61 -11.91
CA SER A 477 -0.32 21.68 -12.72
C SER A 477 -1.30 22.80 -13.06
N LEU A 478 -2.63 22.56 -12.92
CA LEU A 478 -3.66 23.54 -13.24
C LEU A 478 -3.62 24.74 -12.31
N SER A 479 -3.94 25.92 -12.84
CA SER A 479 -4.23 27.09 -12.01
C SER A 479 -5.57 26.92 -11.27
N GLU A 480 -5.79 27.69 -10.21
CA GLU A 480 -7.03 27.67 -9.43
C GLU A 480 -8.27 27.93 -10.30
N GLU A 481 -8.16 28.82 -11.31
CA GLU A 481 -9.25 29.14 -12.23
C GLU A 481 -9.59 28.00 -13.21
N GLU A 482 -8.62 27.13 -13.51
CA GLU A 482 -8.78 25.98 -14.42
C GLU A 482 -9.29 24.74 -13.69
N LEU A 483 -9.15 24.68 -12.38
CA LEU A 483 -9.56 23.53 -11.55
C LEU A 483 -11.09 23.45 -11.47
N THR A 484 -11.71 22.71 -12.38
CA THR A 484 -13.15 22.43 -12.41
C THR A 484 -13.40 20.94 -12.61
N ALA A 485 -14.59 20.46 -12.23
CA ALA A 485 -14.98 19.06 -12.43
C ALA A 485 -14.88 18.65 -13.90
N GLU A 486 -15.32 19.53 -14.81
CA GLU A 486 -15.29 19.30 -16.25
C GLU A 486 -13.85 19.18 -16.77
N LYS A 487 -12.93 20.02 -16.27
CA LYS A 487 -11.52 19.97 -16.69
C LYS A 487 -10.82 18.73 -16.16
N LEU A 488 -11.10 18.32 -14.93
CA LEU A 488 -10.60 17.06 -14.36
C LEU A 488 -11.11 15.85 -15.15
N ASN A 489 -12.40 15.84 -15.50
CA ASN A 489 -12.98 14.80 -16.34
C ASN A 489 -12.35 14.76 -17.75
N GLU A 490 -12.10 15.93 -18.36
CA GLU A 490 -11.41 16.03 -19.66
C GLU A 490 -10.01 15.42 -19.57
N ILE A 491 -9.20 15.82 -18.58
CA ILE A 491 -7.83 15.33 -18.39
C ILE A 491 -7.82 13.82 -18.15
N PHE A 492 -8.73 13.30 -17.30
CA PHE A 492 -8.77 11.86 -17.03
C PHE A 492 -9.14 11.04 -18.26
N LEU A 493 -10.06 11.54 -19.09
CA LEU A 493 -10.40 10.92 -20.36
C LEU A 493 -9.21 10.94 -21.34
N GLU A 494 -8.54 12.09 -21.48
CA GLU A 494 -7.33 12.22 -22.32
C GLU A 494 -6.24 11.23 -21.87
N CYS A 495 -5.95 11.14 -20.56
CA CYS A 495 -5.01 10.17 -20.02
C CYS A 495 -5.41 8.73 -20.39
N ASN A 496 -6.68 8.35 -20.18
CA ASN A 496 -7.14 7.01 -20.56
C ASN A 496 -6.99 6.73 -22.07
N GLU A 497 -7.23 7.71 -22.91
CA GLU A 497 -7.03 7.57 -24.38
C GLU A 497 -5.53 7.39 -24.72
N GLU A 498 -4.65 8.19 -24.11
CA GLU A 498 -3.19 8.11 -24.32
C GLU A 498 -2.62 6.76 -23.90
N PHE A 499 -3.14 6.17 -22.81
CA PHE A 499 -2.72 4.85 -22.32
C PHE A 499 -3.47 3.68 -22.97
N GLY A 500 -4.26 3.93 -24.03
CA GLY A 500 -4.97 2.90 -24.79
C GLY A 500 -6.20 2.32 -24.09
N MET A 501 -6.62 2.90 -22.97
CA MET A 501 -7.78 2.48 -22.17
C MET A 501 -9.07 3.21 -22.56
N GLY A 502 -9.00 4.21 -23.44
CA GLY A 502 -10.16 4.92 -23.98
C GLY A 502 -11.08 4.01 -24.79
N MET A 503 -12.39 4.14 -24.63
CA MET A 503 -13.39 3.33 -25.33
C MET A 503 -14.48 4.23 -25.92
N THR A 504 -14.59 4.20 -27.24
CA THR A 504 -15.62 4.95 -27.96
C THR A 504 -17.03 4.57 -27.50
N GLY A 505 -17.80 5.56 -27.09
CA GLY A 505 -19.16 5.42 -26.59
C GLY A 505 -19.29 5.15 -25.08
N LEU A 506 -18.17 5.20 -24.35
CA LEU A 506 -18.10 5.10 -22.89
C LEU A 506 -17.48 6.36 -22.24
N GLU A 507 -17.31 7.43 -23.00
CA GLU A 507 -16.67 8.66 -22.54
C GLU A 507 -17.33 9.21 -21.26
N ASN A 508 -18.66 9.11 -21.18
CA ASN A 508 -19.45 9.56 -20.00
C ASN A 508 -19.23 8.70 -18.75
N VAL A 509 -18.66 7.50 -18.90
CA VAL A 509 -18.33 6.60 -17.79
C VAL A 509 -16.86 6.72 -17.43
N ILE A 510 -15.99 6.81 -18.44
CA ILE A 510 -14.54 6.89 -18.23
C ILE A 510 -14.14 8.26 -17.66
N ALA A 511 -14.61 9.35 -18.26
CA ALA A 511 -14.21 10.70 -17.90
C ALA A 511 -14.37 11.02 -16.40
N PRO A 512 -15.51 10.70 -15.74
CA PRO A 512 -15.69 10.95 -14.31
C PRO A 512 -15.08 9.85 -13.41
N GLY A 513 -14.55 8.76 -13.97
CA GLY A 513 -14.10 7.58 -13.21
C GLY A 513 -12.94 7.85 -12.24
N TRP A 514 -12.26 8.98 -12.33
CA TRP A 514 -11.20 9.36 -11.39
C TRP A 514 -11.70 9.52 -9.95
N ILE A 515 -13.01 9.79 -9.76
CA ILE A 515 -13.57 9.94 -8.41
C ILE A 515 -13.58 8.63 -7.61
N ASP A 516 -13.44 7.49 -8.28
CA ASP A 516 -13.40 6.17 -7.68
C ASP A 516 -11.96 5.75 -7.29
N ILE A 517 -10.95 6.54 -7.66
CA ILE A 517 -9.55 6.28 -7.33
C ILE A 517 -9.23 6.92 -5.98
N GLN A 518 -9.39 6.14 -4.93
CA GLN A 518 -9.23 6.59 -3.55
C GLN A 518 -7.86 7.24 -3.30
N HIS A 519 -6.81 6.73 -3.91
CA HIS A 519 -5.44 7.26 -3.78
C HIS A 519 -5.33 8.75 -4.08
N PHE A 520 -6.05 9.27 -5.07
CA PHE A 520 -6.01 10.70 -5.39
C PHE A 520 -6.41 11.59 -4.22
N PHE A 521 -7.31 11.10 -3.38
CA PHE A 521 -7.84 11.83 -2.24
C PHE A 521 -6.97 11.62 -0.98
N ILE A 522 -6.60 10.37 -0.66
CA ILE A 522 -5.99 10.00 0.62
C ILE A 522 -4.48 9.79 0.55
N ALA A 523 -3.92 9.41 -0.61
CA ALA A 523 -2.50 9.12 -0.78
C ALA A 523 -1.99 9.70 -2.12
N PRO A 524 -1.93 11.04 -2.26
CA PRO A 524 -1.58 11.69 -3.52
C PRO A 524 -0.17 11.31 -3.98
N PHE A 525 -0.02 11.05 -5.27
CA PHE A 525 1.23 10.61 -5.91
C PHE A 525 1.75 9.23 -5.49
N TYR A 526 0.96 8.43 -4.76
CA TYR A 526 1.32 7.08 -4.37
C TYR A 526 1.45 6.10 -5.55
N VAL A 527 0.50 6.16 -6.48
CA VAL A 527 0.22 5.10 -7.47
C VAL A 527 1.40 4.70 -8.35
N ILE A 528 2.37 5.58 -8.56
CA ILE A 528 3.56 5.27 -9.37
C ILE A 528 4.45 4.20 -8.71
N SER A 529 4.37 4.03 -7.38
CA SER A 529 5.08 2.98 -6.64
C SER A 529 4.81 1.60 -7.24
N TYR A 530 3.58 1.31 -7.63
CA TYR A 530 3.22 0.03 -8.25
C TYR A 530 3.97 -0.25 -9.56
N CYS A 531 4.22 0.78 -10.37
CA CYS A 531 5.00 0.63 -11.61
C CYS A 531 6.48 0.40 -11.32
N VAL A 532 7.05 1.19 -10.41
CA VAL A 532 8.47 1.15 -10.08
C VAL A 532 8.84 -0.18 -9.43
N SER A 533 8.02 -0.63 -8.48
CA SER A 533 8.20 -1.94 -7.82
C SER A 533 8.00 -3.11 -8.78
N ASN A 534 6.99 -3.04 -9.67
CA ASN A 534 6.74 -4.11 -10.64
C ASN A 534 7.89 -4.24 -11.65
N ASP A 535 8.51 -3.12 -12.05
CA ASP A 535 9.71 -3.16 -12.89
C ASP A 535 10.84 -3.96 -12.23
N ALA A 536 11.11 -3.70 -10.94
CA ALA A 536 12.10 -4.44 -10.17
C ALA A 536 11.74 -5.93 -10.04
N ALA A 537 10.49 -6.24 -9.71
CA ALA A 537 9.98 -7.61 -9.59
C ALA A 537 10.10 -8.38 -10.92
N LEU A 538 9.85 -7.72 -12.06
CA LEU A 538 10.05 -8.31 -13.39
C LEU A 538 11.53 -8.56 -13.69
N GLN A 539 12.46 -7.75 -13.19
CA GLN A 539 13.89 -8.02 -13.33
C GLN A 539 14.31 -9.28 -12.55
N ILE A 540 13.76 -9.49 -11.36
CA ILE A 540 13.92 -10.74 -10.58
C ILE A 540 13.43 -11.93 -11.41
N TYR A 541 12.23 -11.82 -12.00
CA TYR A 541 11.66 -12.88 -12.83
C TYR A 541 12.48 -13.16 -14.07
N GLN A 542 12.94 -12.14 -14.78
CA GLN A 542 13.81 -12.28 -15.95
C GLN A 542 15.15 -12.93 -15.59
N ALA A 543 15.73 -12.65 -14.42
CA ALA A 543 16.95 -13.31 -13.93
C ALA A 543 16.68 -14.79 -13.65
N GLU A 544 15.53 -15.13 -13.02
CA GLU A 544 15.13 -16.52 -12.76
C GLU A 544 14.95 -17.29 -14.06
N GLN A 545 14.25 -16.74 -15.06
CA GLN A 545 14.05 -17.39 -16.35
C GLN A 545 15.35 -17.57 -17.15
N ARG A 546 16.25 -16.58 -17.10
CA ARG A 546 17.46 -16.55 -17.92
C ARG A 546 18.53 -17.52 -17.44
N ASN A 547 18.78 -17.57 -16.16
CA ASN A 547 19.91 -18.28 -15.54
C ASN A 547 19.64 -18.88 -14.15
N GLY A 548 18.41 -18.76 -13.64
CA GLY A 548 18.03 -19.31 -12.33
C GLY A 548 18.54 -18.51 -11.13
N THR A 549 18.92 -17.23 -11.30
CA THR A 549 19.45 -16.37 -10.21
C THR A 549 18.40 -15.42 -9.62
N GLY A 550 17.15 -15.51 -10.02
CA GLY A 550 16.10 -14.61 -9.53
C GLY A 550 15.94 -14.66 -8.01
N LEU A 551 15.97 -15.87 -7.43
CA LEU A 551 15.87 -16.03 -5.98
C LEU A 551 17.06 -15.40 -5.23
N GLU A 552 18.28 -15.51 -5.78
CA GLU A 552 19.48 -14.87 -5.23
C GLU A 552 19.35 -13.33 -5.28
N THR A 553 18.88 -12.80 -6.42
CA THR A 553 18.60 -11.37 -6.58
C THR A 553 17.56 -10.88 -5.55
N TYR A 554 16.48 -11.64 -5.37
CA TYR A 554 15.44 -11.32 -4.37
C TYR A 554 16.02 -11.26 -2.94
N ARG A 555 16.85 -12.25 -2.57
CA ARG A 555 17.54 -12.27 -1.26
C ARG A 555 18.49 -11.09 -1.08
N THR A 556 19.22 -10.72 -2.13
CA THR A 556 20.12 -9.57 -2.10
C THR A 556 19.34 -8.29 -1.83
N LEU A 557 18.23 -8.07 -2.55
CA LEU A 557 17.36 -6.91 -2.32
C LEU A 557 16.81 -6.91 -0.89
N MET A 558 16.32 -8.03 -0.40
CA MET A 558 15.76 -8.14 0.96
C MET A 558 16.82 -7.85 2.05
N GLY A 559 18.07 -8.27 1.84
CA GLY A 559 19.16 -7.97 2.76
C GLY A 559 19.66 -6.51 2.71
N LEU A 560 19.37 -5.79 1.63
CA LEU A 560 19.77 -4.39 1.43
C LEU A 560 18.63 -3.38 1.67
N SER A 561 17.39 -3.83 1.81
CA SER A 561 16.20 -2.96 1.80
C SER A 561 16.13 -1.99 2.98
N SER A 562 16.64 -2.39 4.14
CA SER A 562 16.61 -1.54 5.33
C SER A 562 17.51 -0.30 5.15
N GLY A 563 16.91 0.88 5.18
CA GLY A 563 17.61 2.17 5.10
C GLY A 563 18.00 2.61 3.69
N ASN A 564 17.59 1.89 2.63
CA ASN A 564 17.83 2.28 1.25
C ASN A 564 16.54 2.78 0.56
N THR A 565 16.70 3.84 -0.21
CA THR A 565 15.69 4.28 -1.20
C THR A 565 15.70 3.36 -2.41
N ILE A 566 14.64 3.41 -3.23
CA ILE A 566 14.44 2.44 -4.31
C ILE A 566 15.59 2.42 -5.35
N LEU A 567 16.05 3.57 -5.83
CA LEU A 567 17.11 3.59 -6.86
C LEU A 567 18.46 3.19 -6.27
N ALA A 568 18.77 3.61 -5.04
CA ALA A 568 19.97 3.17 -4.33
C ALA A 568 19.97 1.64 -4.13
N LEU A 569 18.83 1.06 -3.70
CA LEU A 569 18.64 -0.38 -3.55
C LEU A 569 18.87 -1.13 -4.88
N LEU A 570 18.27 -0.65 -5.97
CA LEU A 570 18.41 -1.27 -7.29
C LEU A 570 19.85 -1.21 -7.80
N GLU A 571 20.54 -0.07 -7.65
CA GLU A 571 21.95 0.10 -8.03
C GLU A 571 22.85 -0.87 -7.26
N GLU A 572 22.70 -0.96 -5.95
CA GLU A 572 23.49 -1.84 -5.09
C GLU A 572 23.24 -3.32 -5.41
N ALA A 573 22.00 -3.70 -5.74
CA ALA A 573 21.66 -5.04 -6.19
C ALA A 573 22.06 -5.32 -7.65
N GLY A 574 22.62 -4.35 -8.37
CA GLY A 574 23.02 -4.49 -9.78
C GLY A 574 21.86 -4.57 -10.76
N LEU A 575 20.68 -4.04 -10.39
CA LEU A 575 19.51 -3.95 -11.23
C LEU A 575 19.46 -2.63 -12.00
N THR A 576 18.67 -2.60 -13.06
CA THR A 576 18.50 -1.43 -13.91
C THR A 576 17.44 -0.50 -13.30
N SER A 577 17.70 0.80 -13.26
CA SER A 577 16.70 1.80 -12.86
C SER A 577 15.48 1.76 -13.81
N PRO A 578 14.24 1.85 -13.28
CA PRO A 578 13.03 1.99 -14.11
C PRO A 578 13.09 3.19 -15.07
N PHE A 579 13.79 4.24 -14.65
CA PHE A 579 13.94 5.50 -15.40
C PHE A 579 15.09 5.47 -16.43
N GLU A 580 15.79 4.32 -16.60
CA GLU A 580 16.80 4.19 -17.64
C GLU A 580 16.17 4.32 -19.02
N LYS A 581 16.75 5.14 -19.86
CA LYS A 581 16.27 5.36 -21.23
C LYS A 581 16.12 4.05 -22.02
N GLY A 582 14.92 3.80 -22.51
CA GLY A 582 14.58 2.59 -23.28
C GLY A 582 14.30 1.36 -22.39
N ARG A 583 14.16 1.53 -21.08
CA ARG A 583 13.80 0.43 -20.17
C ARG A 583 12.43 -0.15 -20.52
N ILE A 584 11.42 0.69 -20.74
CA ILE A 584 10.06 0.26 -21.08
C ILE A 584 9.99 -0.44 -22.43
N ALA A 585 10.78 0.00 -23.43
CA ALA A 585 10.87 -0.72 -24.71
C ALA A 585 11.41 -2.16 -24.52
N LYS A 586 12.41 -2.34 -23.65
CA LYS A 586 12.92 -3.70 -23.31
C LYS A 586 11.87 -4.54 -22.57
N LEU A 587 11.01 -3.90 -21.74
CA LEU A 587 9.86 -4.58 -21.11
C LEU A 587 8.80 -4.97 -22.13
N ALA A 588 8.49 -4.11 -23.10
CA ALA A 588 7.57 -4.42 -24.19
C ALA A 588 8.05 -5.64 -25.00
N ASP A 589 9.35 -5.70 -25.36
CA ASP A 589 9.95 -6.87 -26.01
C ASP A 589 9.80 -8.15 -25.16
N PHE A 590 9.97 -8.02 -23.85
CA PHE A 590 9.79 -9.14 -22.92
C PHE A 590 8.33 -9.59 -22.87
N PHE A 591 7.37 -8.67 -22.74
CA PHE A 591 5.95 -8.99 -22.76
C PHE A 591 5.51 -9.64 -24.06
N ASP A 592 6.00 -9.15 -25.19
CA ASP A 592 5.74 -9.75 -26.52
C ASP A 592 6.17 -11.22 -26.54
N ALA A 593 7.40 -11.50 -26.07
CA ALA A 593 7.91 -12.86 -25.98
C ALA A 593 7.10 -13.77 -25.04
N GLN A 594 6.55 -13.23 -23.93
CA GLN A 594 5.73 -14.01 -22.99
C GLN A 594 4.30 -14.27 -23.51
N LEU A 595 3.74 -13.32 -24.26
CA LEU A 595 2.37 -13.41 -24.77
C LEU A 595 2.25 -14.25 -26.05
N TYR A 596 3.25 -14.15 -26.93
CA TYR A 596 3.17 -14.68 -28.31
C TYR A 596 4.31 -15.65 -28.67
N GLY A 597 5.35 -15.76 -27.84
CA GLY A 597 6.48 -16.68 -28.02
C GLY A 597 6.20 -18.05 -27.46
#